data_ca40372f79b469262f68412745c52859
#
_entry.id   ca40372f79b469262f68412745c52859
#
_cell.length_a   1.000
_cell.length_b   1.000
_cell.length_c   1.000
_cell.angle_alpha   90.00
_cell.angle_beta   90.00
_cell.angle_gamma   90.00
#
_symmetry.space_group_name_H-M   'P 1'
#
loop_
_entity.id
_entity.type
_entity.pdbx_description
1 polymer ?
#
loop_
_entity_poly.entity_id
_entity_poly.type
_entity_poly.pdbx_seq_one_letter_code
_entity_poly.pdbx_strand_id
1 'polypeptide(L)'
;MRRVRGLLAALALAAFAGGSQAYETGLCFETVGCVQDRLIKESDAEKLGCDQLWTVRNGIYAVRGYCFKTERGKQNFSNEGCNFDDEAQVPLNDYERANVKLIRELEQRRNCG
;
A
#
# COMPACT_ATOMS: atom_id res chain seq x y z
N MET A 1 -35.91 28.95 -8.30
CA MET A 1 -36.10 28.18 -8.31
C MET A 1 -35.28 27.51 -8.76
N ARG A 2 -34.88 27.44 -9.20
CA ARG A 2 -34.33 26.71 -9.73
C ARG A 2 -32.97 26.70 -9.39
N ARG A 3 -32.42 27.32 -8.89
CA ARG A 3 -31.31 27.28 -8.52
C ARG A 3 -30.68 26.16 -7.98
N VAL A 4 -31.27 25.43 -7.60
CA VAL A 4 -30.86 24.21 -7.02
C VAL A 4 -29.93 23.44 -7.84
N ARG A 5 -30.08 23.59 -9.13
CA ARG A 5 -29.29 22.83 -9.96
C ARG A 5 -27.86 23.05 -9.79
N GLY A 6 -27.37 24.18 -9.58
CA GLY A 6 -25.97 24.45 -9.44
C GLY A 6 -25.37 23.74 -8.27
N LEU A 7 -26.16 23.57 -7.24
CA LEU A 7 -25.67 22.90 -6.07
C LEU A 7 -25.33 21.46 -6.33
N LEU A 8 -26.09 20.83 -7.16
CA LEU A 8 -25.85 19.43 -7.43
C LEU A 8 -24.53 19.23 -8.12
N ALA A 9 -24.17 20.12 -8.98
CA ALA A 9 -22.92 20.04 -9.69
C ALA A 9 -21.75 20.13 -8.72
N ALA A 10 -21.88 21.02 -7.76
CA ALA A 10 -20.82 21.20 -6.79
C ALA A 10 -20.58 19.93 -5.99
N LEU A 11 -21.65 19.23 -5.65
CA LEU A 11 -21.52 18.02 -4.89
C LEU A 11 -20.75 16.95 -5.66
N ALA A 12 -20.98 16.87 -6.94
CA ALA A 12 -20.29 15.88 -7.73
C ALA A 12 -18.79 16.11 -7.73
N LEU A 13 -18.38 17.36 -7.80
CA LEU A 13 -16.96 17.68 -7.79
C LEU A 13 -16.32 17.32 -6.47
N ALA A 14 -17.03 17.51 -5.40
CA ALA A 14 -16.50 17.19 -4.10
C ALA A 14 -16.17 15.69 -3.99
N ALA A 15 -17.01 14.87 -4.58
CA ALA A 15 -16.79 13.42 -4.52
C ALA A 15 -15.49 13.02 -5.22
N PHE A 16 -15.19 13.62 -6.34
CA PHE A 16 -13.95 13.31 -7.02
C PHE A 16 -12.74 13.72 -6.20
N ALA A 17 -12.79 14.90 -5.65
CA ALA A 17 -11.67 15.39 -4.86
C ALA A 17 -11.37 14.46 -3.70
N GLY A 18 -12.40 13.95 -3.07
CA GLY A 18 -12.21 13.04 -1.96
C GLY A 18 -11.51 11.77 -2.39
N GLY A 19 -11.89 11.22 -3.51
CA GLY A 19 -11.26 10.02 -4.02
C GLY A 19 -9.79 10.23 -4.33
N SER A 20 -9.46 11.35 -4.95
CA SER A 20 -8.08 11.63 -5.29
C SER A 20 -7.22 11.77 -4.05
N GLN A 21 -7.73 12.43 -3.05
CA GLN A 21 -6.97 12.63 -1.83
C GLN A 21 -6.67 11.32 -1.13
N ALA A 22 -7.62 10.41 -1.08
CA ALA A 22 -7.42 9.14 -0.44
C ALA A 22 -6.30 8.37 -1.10
N TYR A 23 -6.20 8.45 -2.40
CA TYR A 23 -5.17 7.75 -3.13
C TYR A 23 -3.79 8.35 -2.84
N GLU A 24 -3.72 9.65 -2.67
CA GLU A 24 -2.44 10.33 -2.49
C GLU A 24 -1.91 10.27 -1.08
N THR A 25 -2.72 9.86 -0.11
CA THR A 25 -2.29 9.91 1.28
C THR A 25 -1.45 8.74 1.73
N GLY A 26 -1.19 7.80 0.83
CA GLY A 26 -0.30 6.70 1.15
C GLY A 26 -0.96 5.33 1.03
N LEU A 27 -0.22 4.32 1.45
CA LEU A 27 -0.62 2.93 1.28
C LEU A 27 -1.39 2.46 2.50
N CYS A 28 -2.67 2.25 2.34
CA CYS A 28 -3.55 1.83 3.43
C CYS A 28 -4.31 0.57 3.06
N PHE A 29 -4.45 -0.35 4.01
CA PHE A 29 -5.16 -1.60 3.83
C PHE A 29 -6.24 -1.73 4.88
N GLU A 30 -7.33 -2.40 4.53
CA GLU A 30 -8.47 -2.51 5.42
C GLU A 30 -8.12 -3.15 6.76
N THR A 31 -7.36 -4.24 6.73
CA THR A 31 -7.08 -4.99 7.94
C THR A 31 -5.97 -4.38 8.79
N VAL A 32 -4.90 -3.92 8.16
CA VAL A 32 -3.72 -3.46 8.90
C VAL A 32 -3.54 -1.95 8.91
N GLY A 33 -4.35 -1.21 8.17
CA GLY A 33 -4.29 0.25 8.18
C GLY A 33 -3.22 0.81 7.27
N CYS A 34 -2.83 2.04 7.54
CA CYS A 34 -1.85 2.73 6.73
C CYS A 34 -0.45 2.38 7.21
N VAL A 35 0.37 1.87 6.32
CA VAL A 35 1.62 1.22 6.71
C VAL A 35 2.86 2.08 6.52
N GLN A 36 2.68 3.31 6.06
CA GLN A 36 3.81 4.20 5.84
C GLN A 36 4.11 5.12 7.00
N ASP A 37 3.14 5.34 7.88
CA ASP A 37 3.31 6.29 8.98
C ASP A 37 2.94 5.72 10.34
N ARG A 38 2.75 4.41 10.45
CA ARG A 38 2.45 3.77 11.75
C ARG A 38 2.84 2.31 11.69
N LEU A 39 3.03 1.74 12.87
CA LEU A 39 3.35 0.32 12.98
C LEU A 39 2.08 -0.51 12.85
N ILE A 40 2.20 -1.62 12.11
CA ILE A 40 1.12 -2.59 12.04
C ILE A 40 1.06 -3.33 13.38
N LYS A 41 -0.15 -3.50 13.91
CA LYS A 41 -0.32 -4.33 15.10
C LYS A 41 -0.16 -5.78 14.71
N GLU A 42 0.63 -6.51 15.47
CA GLU A 42 0.88 -7.91 15.14
C GLU A 42 -0.42 -8.70 15.07
N SER A 43 -1.35 -8.44 16.00
CA SER A 43 -2.64 -9.14 16.00
C SER A 43 -3.44 -8.90 14.71
N ASP A 44 -3.29 -7.72 14.10
CA ASP A 44 -3.97 -7.45 12.84
C ASP A 44 -3.26 -8.15 11.69
N ALA A 45 -1.93 -8.14 11.70
CA ALA A 45 -1.17 -8.81 10.64
C ALA A 45 -1.40 -10.32 10.66
N GLU A 46 -1.62 -10.89 11.84
CA GLU A 46 -1.87 -12.32 11.96
C GLU A 46 -3.17 -12.75 11.30
N LYS A 47 -4.07 -11.82 11.05
CA LYS A 47 -5.32 -12.14 10.36
C LYS A 47 -5.13 -12.29 8.86
N LEU A 48 -3.99 -11.86 8.33
CA LEU A 48 -3.74 -11.90 6.89
C LEU A 48 -3.24 -13.28 6.47
N GLY A 49 -3.68 -13.73 5.30
CA GLY A 49 -3.13 -14.94 4.70
C GLY A 49 -1.83 -14.65 3.98
N CYS A 50 -1.20 -15.69 3.44
CA CYS A 50 0.09 -15.55 2.76
C CYS A 50 0.04 -14.56 1.60
N ASP A 51 -1.01 -14.61 0.78
CA ASP A 51 -1.12 -13.70 -0.36
C ASP A 51 -1.27 -12.26 0.08
N GLN A 52 -2.01 -12.03 1.14
CA GLN A 52 -2.20 -10.68 1.65
C GLN A 52 -0.93 -10.13 2.28
N LEU A 53 -0.21 -10.97 3.03
CA LEU A 53 1.08 -10.58 3.58
C LEU A 53 2.04 -10.18 2.45
N TRP A 54 2.07 -10.99 1.40
CA TRP A 54 2.91 -10.71 0.24
C TRP A 54 2.53 -9.35 -0.37
N THR A 55 1.24 -9.09 -0.51
CA THR A 55 0.77 -7.86 -1.13
C THR A 55 1.13 -6.62 -0.30
N VAL A 56 0.96 -6.70 1.02
CA VAL A 56 1.30 -5.56 1.88
C VAL A 56 2.80 -5.29 1.82
N ARG A 57 3.62 -6.33 1.96
CA ARG A 57 5.08 -6.16 1.94
C ARG A 57 5.55 -5.58 0.63
N ASN A 58 5.12 -6.15 -0.47
CA ASN A 58 5.56 -5.66 -1.78
C ASN A 58 4.97 -4.31 -2.13
N GLY A 59 3.77 -4.00 -1.62
CA GLY A 59 3.21 -2.67 -1.79
C GLY A 59 4.07 -1.59 -1.16
N ILE A 60 4.66 -1.88 -0.01
CA ILE A 60 5.56 -0.94 0.65
C ILE A 60 6.75 -0.62 -0.25
N TYR A 61 7.36 -1.66 -0.85
CA TYR A 61 8.47 -1.44 -1.76
C TYR A 61 8.03 -0.74 -3.05
N ALA A 62 6.85 -1.08 -3.55
CA ALA A 62 6.36 -0.50 -4.80
C ALA A 62 6.21 1.01 -4.72
N VAL A 63 5.62 1.51 -3.64
CA VAL A 63 5.41 2.95 -3.52
C VAL A 63 6.70 3.72 -3.31
N ARG A 64 7.79 3.03 -2.95
CA ARG A 64 9.10 3.65 -2.79
C ARG A 64 9.98 3.48 -4.02
N GLY A 65 9.45 2.93 -5.10
CA GLY A 65 10.17 2.90 -6.36
C GLY A 65 10.94 1.64 -6.68
N TYR A 66 10.62 0.53 -6.03
CA TYR A 66 11.28 -0.74 -6.34
C TYR A 66 10.88 -1.25 -7.72
N CYS A 67 11.82 -1.77 -8.48
CA CYS A 67 11.59 -2.36 -9.80
C CYS A 67 11.47 -3.87 -9.65
N PHE A 68 10.24 -4.39 -9.83
CA PHE A 68 9.97 -5.81 -9.63
C PHE A 68 10.57 -6.65 -10.76
N LYS A 69 11.12 -7.80 -10.38
CA LYS A 69 11.79 -8.69 -11.33
C LYS A 69 11.03 -9.98 -11.56
N THR A 70 10.15 -10.38 -10.63
CA THR A 70 9.39 -11.61 -10.78
C THR A 70 8.13 -11.34 -11.60
N GLU A 71 7.62 -12.39 -12.23
CA GLU A 71 6.37 -12.27 -12.95
C GLU A 71 5.24 -11.84 -12.03
N ARG A 72 5.19 -12.44 -10.83
CA ARG A 72 4.15 -12.10 -9.88
C ARG A 72 4.20 -10.63 -9.50
N GLY A 73 5.40 -10.13 -9.24
CA GLY A 73 5.57 -8.72 -8.90
C GLY A 73 5.13 -7.81 -10.01
N LYS A 74 5.53 -8.12 -11.25
CA LYS A 74 5.18 -7.30 -12.39
C LYS A 74 3.69 -7.32 -12.70
N GLN A 75 3.01 -8.43 -12.41
CA GLN A 75 1.59 -8.53 -12.66
C GLN A 75 0.78 -7.75 -11.62
N ASN A 76 1.31 -7.57 -10.43
CA ASN A 76 0.57 -6.92 -9.35
C ASN A 76 0.97 -5.46 -9.14
N PHE A 77 2.17 -5.07 -9.57
CA PHE A 77 2.67 -3.71 -9.37
C PHE A 77 3.32 -3.21 -10.64
N SER A 78 3.13 -1.92 -10.93
CA SER A 78 3.73 -1.32 -12.10
C SER A 78 5.20 -0.99 -11.83
N ASN A 79 6.06 -1.22 -12.82
CA ASN A 79 7.44 -0.76 -12.76
C ASN A 79 7.61 0.62 -13.38
N GLU A 80 6.51 1.25 -13.79
CA GLU A 80 6.60 2.55 -14.42
C GLU A 80 7.19 3.56 -13.45
N GLY A 81 8.26 4.20 -13.84
CA GLY A 81 8.91 5.20 -12.98
C GLY A 81 9.68 4.63 -11.80
N CYS A 82 9.90 3.32 -11.77
CA CYS A 82 10.66 2.75 -10.66
C CYS A 82 12.13 3.17 -10.75
N ASN A 83 12.80 3.18 -9.59
CA ASN A 83 14.16 3.70 -9.48
C ASN A 83 15.18 2.74 -8.90
N PHE A 84 14.75 1.68 -8.23
CA PHE A 84 15.68 0.82 -7.48
C PHE A 84 15.53 -0.64 -7.89
N ASP A 85 16.64 -1.22 -8.34
CA ASP A 85 16.67 -2.65 -8.73
C ASP A 85 16.94 -3.57 -7.54
N ASP A 86 17.49 -3.03 -6.46
CA ASP A 86 17.88 -3.81 -5.30
C ASP A 86 17.00 -3.40 -4.12
N GLU A 87 16.32 -4.37 -3.51
CA GLU A 87 15.47 -4.09 -2.35
C GLU A 87 16.23 -3.37 -1.25
N ALA A 88 17.50 -3.71 -1.06
CA ALA A 88 18.29 -3.12 0.01
C ALA A 88 18.50 -1.63 -0.18
N GLN A 89 18.36 -1.14 -1.40
CA GLN A 89 18.57 0.27 -1.69
C GLN A 89 17.28 1.09 -1.67
N VAL A 90 16.14 0.45 -1.54
CA VAL A 90 14.87 1.16 -1.50
C VAL A 90 14.78 1.96 -0.20
N PRO A 91 14.53 3.28 -0.28
CA PRO A 91 14.59 4.13 0.92
C PRO A 91 13.31 4.06 1.75
N LEU A 92 13.18 3.00 2.53
CA LEU A 92 12.05 2.85 3.43
C LEU A 92 12.27 3.70 4.67
N ASN A 93 11.19 4.24 5.23
CA ASN A 93 11.29 4.93 6.52
C ASN A 93 11.26 3.90 7.65
N ASP A 94 11.37 4.36 8.90
CA ASP A 94 11.46 3.46 10.04
C ASP A 94 10.19 2.61 10.23
N TYR A 95 9.02 3.21 9.99
CA TYR A 95 7.77 2.47 10.10
C TYR A 95 7.71 1.37 9.04
N GLU A 96 8.07 1.72 7.82
CA GLU A 96 8.02 0.76 6.73
C GLU A 96 8.99 -0.39 6.95
N ARG A 97 10.21 -0.10 7.43
CA ARG A 97 11.17 -1.17 7.71
C ARG A 97 10.66 -2.11 8.79
N ALA A 98 10.08 -1.55 9.85
CA ALA A 98 9.55 -2.38 10.92
C ALA A 98 8.38 -3.23 10.45
N ASN A 99 7.52 -2.66 9.61
CA ASN A 99 6.38 -3.38 9.09
C ASN A 99 6.80 -4.51 8.15
N VAL A 100 7.78 -4.25 7.29
CA VAL A 100 8.32 -5.29 6.42
C VAL A 100 8.92 -6.43 7.24
N LYS A 101 9.66 -6.08 8.30
CA LYS A 101 10.25 -7.10 9.17
C LYS A 101 9.19 -7.98 9.81
N LEU A 102 8.14 -7.37 10.35
CA LEU A 102 7.05 -8.12 10.96
C LEU A 102 6.40 -9.06 9.94
N ILE A 103 6.12 -8.55 8.75
CA ILE A 103 5.46 -9.34 7.73
C ILE A 103 6.34 -10.53 7.32
N ARG A 104 7.64 -10.29 7.11
CA ARG A 104 8.56 -11.39 6.74
C ARG A 104 8.62 -12.45 7.83
N GLU A 105 8.60 -12.05 9.08
CA GLU A 105 8.60 -13.02 10.18
C GLU A 105 7.34 -13.88 10.18
N LEU A 106 6.20 -13.25 9.89
CA LEU A 106 4.95 -14.00 9.79
C LEU A 106 4.97 -14.96 8.60
N GLU A 107 5.46 -14.48 7.47
CA GLU A 107 5.57 -15.34 6.29
C GLU A 107 6.44 -16.56 6.56
N GLN A 108 7.55 -16.37 7.26
CA GLN A 108 8.45 -17.47 7.61
C GLN A 108 7.80 -18.44 8.56
N ARG A 109 7.12 -17.95 9.58
CA ARG A 109 6.46 -18.82 10.55
C ARG A 109 5.37 -19.68 9.93
N ARG A 110 4.75 -19.17 8.87
CA ARG A 110 3.65 -19.87 8.21
C ARG A 110 4.10 -20.63 6.98
N ASN A 111 5.40 -20.64 6.71
CA ASN A 111 5.92 -21.27 5.50
C ASN A 111 5.26 -20.77 4.24
N CYS A 112 5.05 -19.47 4.14
CA CYS A 112 4.55 -18.84 2.93
C CYS A 112 5.66 -18.95 1.88
N GLY A 113 5.43 -19.68 0.84
CA GLY A 113 6.44 -19.98 -0.13
C GLY A 113 6.78 -18.93 -1.17
#